data_fba465027a9fa37bd026df9d8a5b1793
#
_entry.id   fba465027a9fa37bd026df9d8a5b1793
#
_cell.length_a   1.000
_cell.length_b   1.000
_cell.length_c   1.000
_cell.angle_alpha   90.00
_cell.angle_beta   90.00
_cell.angle_gamma   90.00
#
_symmetry.space_group_name_H-M   'P 1'
#
loop_
_entity.id
_entity.type
_entity.pdbx_description
1 polymer ?
#
loop_
_entity_poly.entity_id
_entity_poly.type
_entity_poly.pdbx_seq_one_letter_code
_entity_poly.pdbx_strand_id
1 'polypeptide(L)'
;RLHDTYSLNHLHSYMRLIKMTGGLGNQMFIYAFYMQMKRLFPNTRIDLSDMMHYHVHNGYELHRIFQQLPENEFCMPQKTKKVIEFLFFKTILERKQDLTTLRAFFKRRLWPLVYFKGFYQDERYFKDIEDEVRGVFAFNTALCNEKTQRMLRQIEADEDAVSLHVCRGDYLQPSVWRNTGCVCQLPYYRDAVRQLEERL
;
A
#
# COMPACT_ATOMS: atom_id res chain seq x y z
N ARG A 1 4.46 -16.85 -35.44
CA ARG A 1 4.92 -15.49 -35.02
C ARG A 1 3.86 -14.39 -35.13
N LEU A 2 2.76 -14.58 -35.88
CA LEU A 2 1.66 -13.59 -36.00
C LEU A 2 0.57 -13.74 -34.91
N HIS A 3 0.53 -14.86 -34.20
CA HIS A 3 -0.46 -15.09 -33.13
C HIS A 3 -0.14 -14.37 -31.82
N ASP A 4 1.15 -14.06 -31.54
CA ASP A 4 1.56 -13.43 -30.27
C ASP A 4 1.34 -11.90 -30.26
N THR A 5 1.38 -11.24 -31.40
CA THR A 5 1.16 -9.79 -31.54
C THR A 5 -0.29 -9.37 -31.32
N TYR A 6 -1.26 -10.21 -31.72
CA TYR A 6 -2.69 -9.96 -31.44
C TYR A 6 -3.04 -10.11 -29.96
N SER A 7 -2.33 -10.94 -29.22
CA SER A 7 -2.53 -11.15 -27.78
C SER A 7 -2.12 -9.92 -26.94
N LEU A 8 -1.05 -9.22 -27.33
CA LEU A 8 -0.54 -8.06 -26.57
C LEU A 8 -1.42 -6.82 -26.75
N ASN A 9 -1.95 -6.56 -27.94
CA ASN A 9 -2.80 -5.40 -28.20
C ASN A 9 -4.17 -5.45 -27.49
N HIS A 10 -4.70 -6.63 -27.19
CA HIS A 10 -5.94 -6.79 -26.43
C HIS A 10 -5.75 -6.61 -24.91
N LEU A 11 -4.54 -6.82 -24.36
CA LEU A 11 -4.24 -6.58 -22.93
C LEU A 11 -4.27 -5.08 -22.58
N HIS A 12 -4.00 -4.19 -23.55
CA HIS A 12 -4.05 -2.75 -23.36
C HIS A 12 -5.46 -2.16 -23.21
N SER A 13 -6.51 -2.88 -23.61
CA SER A 13 -7.89 -2.39 -23.55
C SER A 13 -8.56 -2.59 -22.16
N TYR A 14 -7.97 -3.38 -21.28
CA TYR A 14 -8.54 -3.70 -19.98
C TYR A 14 -7.93 -2.81 -18.88
N MET A 15 -8.76 -1.94 -18.28
CA MET A 15 -8.32 -1.07 -17.19
C MET A 15 -8.50 -1.75 -15.83
N ARG A 16 -7.49 -1.64 -14.97
CA ARG A 16 -7.52 -2.03 -13.57
C ARG A 16 -7.34 -0.81 -12.70
N LEU A 17 -8.27 -0.60 -11.79
CA LEU A 17 -8.15 0.45 -10.78
C LEU A 17 -7.86 -0.18 -9.43
N ILE A 18 -6.97 0.45 -8.68
CA ILE A 18 -6.64 0.06 -7.31
C ILE A 18 -6.96 1.24 -6.41
N LYS A 19 -7.87 1.04 -5.47
CA LYS A 19 -8.29 2.07 -4.53
C LYS A 19 -7.16 2.37 -3.55
N MET A 20 -6.73 3.64 -3.48
CA MET A 20 -5.88 4.12 -2.41
C MET A 20 -6.70 4.49 -1.18
N THR A 21 -6.27 4.07 0.01
CA THR A 21 -6.95 4.35 1.28
C THR A 21 -6.02 4.11 2.49
N GLY A 22 -6.41 4.62 3.65
CA GLY A 22 -5.69 4.41 4.91
C GLY A 22 -4.50 5.34 5.11
N GLY A 23 -3.78 5.16 6.23
CA GLY A 23 -2.56 5.89 6.56
C GLY A 23 -1.35 5.44 5.73
N LEU A 24 -0.20 6.08 5.95
CA LEU A 24 1.02 5.89 5.15
C LEU A 24 1.42 4.43 4.94
N GLY A 25 1.45 3.61 5.99
CA GLY A 25 1.81 2.19 5.86
C GLY A 25 0.86 1.42 4.93
N ASN A 26 -0.46 1.66 5.04
CA ASN A 26 -1.44 1.07 4.13
C ASN A 26 -1.23 1.56 2.69
N GLN A 27 -0.95 2.85 2.51
CA GLN A 27 -0.65 3.43 1.20
C GLN A 27 0.58 2.78 0.57
N MET A 28 1.63 2.48 1.35
CA MET A 28 2.83 1.77 0.87
C MET A 28 2.50 0.36 0.39
N PHE A 29 1.74 -0.44 1.15
CA PHE A 29 1.30 -1.77 0.74
C PHE A 29 0.46 -1.74 -0.54
N ILE A 30 -0.52 -0.84 -0.60
CA ILE A 30 -1.38 -0.68 -1.78
C ILE A 30 -0.55 -0.27 -3.01
N TYR A 31 0.45 0.59 -2.83
CA TYR A 31 1.32 1.01 -3.93
C TYR A 31 2.24 -0.11 -4.40
N ALA A 32 2.81 -0.90 -3.49
CA ALA A 32 3.60 -2.08 -3.85
C ALA A 32 2.77 -3.10 -4.65
N PHE A 33 1.53 -3.35 -4.23
CA PHE A 33 0.58 -4.16 -5.00
C PHE A 33 0.29 -3.55 -6.38
N TYR A 34 0.11 -2.22 -6.47
CA TYR A 34 -0.06 -1.52 -7.73
C TYR A 34 1.13 -1.70 -8.68
N MET A 35 2.37 -1.58 -8.18
CA MET A 35 3.57 -1.79 -9.00
C MET A 35 3.57 -3.19 -9.64
N GLN A 36 3.29 -4.22 -8.85
CA GLN A 36 3.19 -5.59 -9.34
C GLN A 36 2.05 -5.77 -10.33
N MET A 37 0.88 -5.19 -10.05
CA MET A 37 -0.26 -5.24 -10.97
C MET A 37 0.00 -4.49 -12.27
N LYS A 38 0.69 -3.37 -12.23
CA LYS A 38 1.07 -2.58 -13.42
C LYS A 38 2.07 -3.34 -14.30
N ARG A 39 3.01 -4.07 -13.69
CA ARG A 39 3.93 -4.96 -14.42
C ARG A 39 3.19 -6.08 -15.15
N LEU A 40 2.16 -6.67 -14.54
CA LEU A 40 1.34 -7.72 -15.13
C LEU A 40 0.31 -7.20 -16.14
N PHE A 41 -0.25 -6.02 -15.86
CA PHE A 41 -1.33 -5.37 -16.60
C PHE A 41 -1.00 -3.89 -16.78
N PRO A 42 -0.35 -3.49 -17.88
CA PRO A 42 0.17 -2.13 -18.07
C PRO A 42 -0.86 -1.02 -17.89
N ASN A 43 -2.14 -1.27 -18.19
CA ASN A 43 -3.24 -0.32 -17.97
C ASN A 43 -3.83 -0.42 -16.56
N THR A 44 -2.97 -0.60 -15.55
CA THR A 44 -3.35 -0.50 -14.14
C THR A 44 -3.10 0.92 -13.64
N ARG A 45 -4.04 1.48 -12.86
CA ARG A 45 -3.97 2.83 -12.30
C ARG A 45 -4.38 2.83 -10.83
N ILE A 46 -3.87 3.79 -10.08
CA ILE A 46 -4.31 4.05 -8.71
C ILE A 46 -5.47 5.04 -8.74
N ASP A 47 -6.53 4.75 -8.02
CA ASP A 47 -7.64 5.67 -7.79
C ASP A 47 -7.43 6.44 -6.48
N LEU A 48 -7.15 7.73 -6.59
CA LEU A 48 -6.98 8.67 -5.48
C LEU A 48 -8.25 9.43 -5.12
N SER A 49 -9.40 9.13 -5.76
CA SER A 49 -10.63 9.92 -5.60
C SER A 49 -11.04 10.12 -4.15
N ASP A 50 -10.92 9.10 -3.31
CA ASP A 50 -11.29 9.20 -1.90
C ASP A 50 -10.23 9.93 -1.07
N MET A 51 -8.96 9.91 -1.49
CA MET A 51 -7.86 10.54 -0.76
C MET A 51 -7.88 12.06 -0.85
N MET A 52 -8.46 12.64 -1.90
CA MET A 52 -8.57 14.10 -2.05
C MET A 52 -9.44 14.75 -0.97
N HIS A 53 -10.35 13.98 -0.36
CA HIS A 53 -11.24 14.43 0.71
C HIS A 53 -11.03 13.65 2.00
N TYR A 54 -9.90 12.97 2.10
CA TYR A 54 -9.58 12.10 3.22
C TYR A 54 -8.88 12.90 4.32
N HIS A 55 -9.60 13.22 5.39
CA HIS A 55 -9.10 14.03 6.51
C HIS A 55 -8.55 13.19 7.67
N VAL A 56 -8.56 11.86 7.51
CA VAL A 56 -8.01 10.93 8.49
C VAL A 56 -6.57 10.58 8.10
N HIS A 57 -5.69 10.32 9.07
CA HIS A 57 -4.30 9.91 8.84
C HIS A 57 -3.49 10.85 7.91
N ASN A 58 -3.67 12.17 8.00
CA ASN A 58 -2.99 13.19 7.17
C ASN A 58 -3.24 13.11 5.65
N GLY A 59 -4.21 12.33 5.19
CA GLY A 59 -4.55 12.21 3.76
C GLY A 59 -3.55 11.37 2.95
N TYR A 60 -3.32 11.76 1.68
CA TYR A 60 -2.37 11.07 0.81
C TYR A 60 -0.95 11.57 1.05
N GLU A 61 -0.07 10.69 1.50
CA GLU A 61 1.27 11.06 1.98
C GLU A 61 2.42 10.55 1.11
N LEU A 62 2.21 9.54 0.27
CA LEU A 62 3.30 8.91 -0.48
C LEU A 62 4.13 9.90 -1.30
N HIS A 63 3.48 10.80 -2.05
CA HIS A 63 4.18 11.78 -2.88
C HIS A 63 4.98 12.81 -2.06
N ARG A 64 4.58 13.06 -0.81
CA ARG A 64 5.28 13.99 0.09
C ARG A 64 6.54 13.38 0.69
N ILE A 65 6.54 12.06 0.90
CA ILE A 65 7.62 11.34 1.61
C ILE A 65 8.57 10.68 0.61
N PHE A 66 8.03 10.10 -0.46
CA PHE A 66 8.78 9.39 -1.49
C PHE A 66 8.66 10.15 -2.81
N GLN A 67 9.59 11.08 -3.05
CA GLN A 67 9.54 12.05 -4.16
C GLN A 67 9.48 11.45 -5.56
N GLN A 68 9.81 10.18 -5.71
CA GLN A 68 9.82 9.48 -7.00
C GLN A 68 8.45 8.95 -7.42
N LEU A 69 7.44 9.02 -6.55
CA LEU A 69 6.11 8.50 -6.82
C LEU A 69 5.25 9.53 -7.58
N PRO A 70 4.47 9.09 -8.56
CA PRO A 70 3.56 9.98 -9.27
C PRO A 70 2.51 10.57 -8.31
N GLU A 71 2.22 11.86 -8.46
CA GLU A 71 1.29 12.57 -7.57
C GLU A 71 -0.15 12.12 -7.79
N ASN A 72 -0.57 11.98 -9.04
CA ASN A 72 -1.93 11.62 -9.39
C ASN A 72 -1.96 10.65 -10.57
N GLU A 73 -2.48 9.46 -10.36
CA GLU A 73 -2.64 8.49 -11.42
C GLU A 73 -4.05 8.53 -12.03
N PHE A 74 -5.08 8.64 -11.18
CA PHE A 74 -6.47 8.64 -11.61
C PHE A 74 -7.39 9.18 -10.51
N CYS A 75 -8.41 9.97 -10.91
CA CYS A 75 -9.46 10.42 -10.02
C CYS A 75 -10.82 10.33 -10.69
N MET A 76 -11.77 9.65 -10.07
CA MET A 76 -13.16 9.64 -10.48
C MET A 76 -13.93 10.84 -9.93
N PRO A 77 -14.85 11.43 -10.67
CA PRO A 77 -15.72 12.47 -10.13
C PRO A 77 -16.53 11.95 -8.94
N GLN A 78 -16.44 12.60 -7.79
CA GLN A 78 -17.06 12.12 -6.53
C GLN A 78 -18.55 11.89 -6.65
N LYS A 79 -19.28 12.81 -7.31
CA LYS A 79 -20.75 12.75 -7.44
C LYS A 79 -21.23 11.51 -8.21
N THR A 80 -20.45 11.03 -9.17
CA THR A 80 -20.82 9.91 -10.05
C THR A 80 -20.05 8.62 -9.77
N LYS A 81 -19.08 8.68 -8.85
CA LYS A 81 -18.16 7.55 -8.55
C LYS A 81 -18.90 6.24 -8.28
N LYS A 82 -19.88 6.24 -7.38
CA LYS A 82 -20.63 5.03 -7.02
C LYS A 82 -21.39 4.44 -8.20
N VAL A 83 -21.96 5.30 -9.05
CA VAL A 83 -22.70 4.89 -10.25
C VAL A 83 -21.74 4.30 -11.29
N ILE A 84 -20.65 4.98 -11.57
CA ILE A 84 -19.61 4.52 -12.49
C ILE A 84 -19.04 3.18 -12.02
N GLU A 85 -18.73 3.06 -10.72
CA GLU A 85 -18.21 1.83 -10.13
C GLU A 85 -19.21 0.68 -10.27
N PHE A 86 -20.48 0.90 -9.94
CA PHE A 86 -21.53 -0.11 -10.03
C PHE A 86 -21.80 -0.58 -11.46
N LEU A 87 -21.86 0.35 -12.42
CA LEU A 87 -22.25 0.05 -13.81
C LEU A 87 -21.10 -0.53 -14.64
N PHE A 88 -19.85 -0.09 -14.39
CA PHE A 88 -18.73 -0.36 -15.30
C PHE A 88 -17.66 -1.26 -14.72
N PHE A 89 -17.54 -1.35 -13.38
CA PHE A 89 -16.44 -2.08 -12.77
C PHE A 89 -16.87 -3.35 -12.05
N LYS A 90 -16.12 -4.43 -12.29
CA LYS A 90 -16.14 -5.59 -11.40
C LYS A 90 -15.30 -5.29 -10.17
N THR A 91 -15.94 -5.06 -9.03
CA THR A 91 -15.22 -4.86 -7.77
C THR A 91 -14.69 -6.18 -7.22
N ILE A 92 -13.40 -6.20 -6.90
CA ILE A 92 -12.72 -7.29 -6.20
C ILE A 92 -12.29 -6.77 -4.84
N LEU A 93 -12.88 -7.35 -3.79
CA LEU A 93 -12.45 -7.10 -2.41
C LEU A 93 -11.24 -7.98 -2.10
N GLU A 94 -10.29 -7.44 -1.34
CA GLU A 94 -9.19 -8.23 -0.82
C GLU A 94 -9.75 -9.40 -0.01
N ARG A 95 -9.45 -10.59 -0.50
CA ARG A 95 -9.55 -11.83 0.25
C ARG A 95 -8.13 -12.38 0.24
N LYS A 96 -7.77 -13.27 1.13
CA LYS A 96 -6.45 -13.93 1.16
C LYS A 96 -6.19 -14.74 -0.13
N GLN A 97 -6.14 -14.05 -1.26
CA GLN A 97 -5.86 -14.61 -2.58
C GLN A 97 -4.42 -14.28 -2.95
N ASP A 98 -3.69 -15.28 -3.36
CA ASP A 98 -2.34 -15.06 -3.90
C ASP A 98 -2.37 -14.54 -5.35
N LEU A 99 -1.23 -14.05 -5.83
CA LEU A 99 -1.06 -13.56 -7.20
C LEU A 99 -1.36 -14.63 -8.26
N THR A 100 -1.15 -15.90 -7.94
CA THR A 100 -1.42 -17.02 -8.86
C THR A 100 -2.90 -17.11 -9.14
N THR A 101 -3.72 -16.99 -8.11
CA THR A 101 -5.19 -16.95 -8.23
C THR A 101 -5.64 -15.72 -9.02
N LEU A 102 -5.04 -14.55 -8.78
CA LEU A 102 -5.34 -13.34 -9.55
C LEU A 102 -4.93 -13.48 -11.02
N ARG A 103 -3.74 -14.02 -11.31
CA ARG A 103 -3.29 -14.30 -12.68
C ARG A 103 -4.23 -15.28 -13.40
N ALA A 104 -4.66 -16.33 -12.74
CA ALA A 104 -5.62 -17.31 -13.30
C ALA A 104 -6.99 -16.67 -13.56
N PHE A 105 -7.47 -15.82 -12.67
CA PHE A 105 -8.71 -15.07 -12.84
C PHE A 105 -8.66 -14.18 -14.09
N PHE A 106 -7.56 -13.46 -14.32
CA PHE A 106 -7.43 -12.56 -15.44
C PHE A 106 -7.18 -13.27 -16.78
N LYS A 107 -6.60 -14.46 -16.80
CA LYS A 107 -6.48 -15.27 -18.04
C LYS A 107 -7.85 -15.58 -18.64
N ARG A 108 -8.92 -15.63 -17.86
CA ARG A 108 -10.28 -15.90 -18.33
C ARG A 108 -10.96 -14.72 -19.03
N ARG A 109 -10.33 -13.55 -19.15
CA ARG A 109 -10.79 -12.36 -19.91
C ARG A 109 -12.26 -11.95 -19.66
N LEU A 110 -12.82 -12.21 -18.48
CA LEU A 110 -14.27 -12.05 -18.25
C LEU A 110 -14.69 -10.60 -18.03
N TRP A 111 -13.77 -9.68 -17.64
CA TRP A 111 -14.14 -8.33 -17.24
C TRP A 111 -13.15 -7.28 -17.75
N PRO A 112 -13.59 -6.33 -18.61
CA PRO A 112 -12.72 -5.30 -19.15
C PRO A 112 -12.30 -4.27 -18.10
N LEU A 113 -13.16 -3.98 -17.12
CA LEU A 113 -12.90 -3.01 -16.07
C LEU A 113 -12.98 -3.69 -14.70
N VAL A 114 -11.89 -3.63 -13.94
CA VAL A 114 -11.80 -4.24 -12.61
C VAL A 114 -11.36 -3.20 -11.59
N TYR A 115 -11.99 -3.18 -10.43
CA TYR A 115 -11.68 -2.29 -9.33
C TYR A 115 -11.32 -3.08 -8.07
N PHE A 116 -10.07 -2.94 -7.66
CA PHE A 116 -9.50 -3.60 -6.49
C PHE A 116 -9.66 -2.73 -5.25
N LYS A 117 -10.16 -3.32 -4.17
CA LYS A 117 -10.32 -2.68 -2.87
C LYS A 117 -9.75 -3.56 -1.78
N GLY A 118 -8.79 -3.05 -1.03
CA GLY A 118 -8.13 -3.73 0.08
C GLY A 118 -6.88 -2.99 0.51
N PHE A 119 -6.17 -3.53 1.50
CA PHE A 119 -4.90 -3.00 2.01
C PHE A 119 -3.68 -3.75 1.47
N TYR A 120 -3.86 -4.99 1.01
CA TYR A 120 -2.82 -5.85 0.41
C TYR A 120 -1.58 -5.99 1.30
N GLN A 121 -1.80 -6.11 2.61
CA GLN A 121 -0.77 -6.20 3.66
C GLN A 121 -0.15 -7.60 3.71
N ASP A 122 0.37 -8.08 2.59
CA ASP A 122 1.03 -9.37 2.46
C ASP A 122 2.13 -9.28 1.40
N GLU A 123 3.36 -9.57 1.77
CA GLU A 123 4.53 -9.51 0.88
C GLU A 123 4.38 -10.39 -0.37
N ARG A 124 3.60 -11.46 -0.29
CA ARG A 124 3.34 -12.35 -1.42
C ARG A 124 2.74 -11.66 -2.63
N TYR A 125 2.06 -10.52 -2.43
CA TYR A 125 1.50 -9.73 -3.52
C TYR A 125 2.54 -9.04 -4.39
N PHE A 126 3.76 -8.82 -3.90
CA PHE A 126 4.81 -8.07 -4.61
C PHE A 126 6.22 -8.65 -4.41
N LYS A 127 6.32 -9.90 -3.95
CA LYS A 127 7.60 -10.59 -3.72
C LYS A 127 8.50 -10.63 -4.95
N ASP A 128 7.91 -10.78 -6.14
CA ASP A 128 8.65 -10.83 -7.40
C ASP A 128 9.35 -9.50 -7.78
N ILE A 129 9.03 -8.42 -7.08
CA ILE A 129 9.56 -7.06 -7.30
C ILE A 129 10.05 -6.41 -6.00
N GLU A 130 10.51 -7.20 -5.05
CA GLU A 130 10.91 -6.71 -3.72
C GLU A 130 11.97 -5.59 -3.81
N ASP A 131 13.01 -5.76 -4.61
CA ASP A 131 14.08 -4.77 -4.76
C ASP A 131 13.57 -3.46 -5.36
N GLU A 132 12.65 -3.53 -6.34
CA GLU A 132 12.02 -2.35 -6.93
C GLU A 132 11.17 -1.62 -5.88
N VAL A 133 10.43 -2.35 -5.05
CA VAL A 133 9.60 -1.79 -3.96
C VAL A 133 10.48 -1.12 -2.92
N ARG A 134 11.59 -1.76 -2.50
CA ARG A 134 12.56 -1.17 -1.56
C ARG A 134 13.17 0.11 -2.13
N GLY A 135 13.54 0.12 -3.39
CA GLY A 135 14.10 1.30 -4.06
C GLY A 135 13.12 2.48 -4.12
N VAL A 136 11.85 2.20 -4.43
CA VAL A 136 10.79 3.23 -4.49
C VAL A 136 10.51 3.86 -3.13
N PHE A 137 10.57 3.07 -2.05
CA PHE A 137 10.31 3.55 -0.70
C PHE A 137 11.58 3.96 0.06
N ALA A 138 12.68 4.20 -0.65
CA ALA A 138 13.87 4.80 -0.05
C ALA A 138 13.57 6.23 0.42
N PHE A 139 13.87 6.52 1.68
CA PHE A 139 13.68 7.86 2.23
C PHE A 139 14.71 8.84 1.65
N ASN A 140 14.26 10.04 1.31
CA ASN A 140 15.17 11.12 1.00
C ASN A 140 15.71 11.74 2.30
N THR A 141 16.90 11.30 2.70
CA THR A 141 17.55 11.78 3.92
C THR A 141 17.85 13.28 3.92
N ALA A 142 17.94 13.92 2.73
CA ALA A 142 18.11 15.37 2.61
C ALA A 142 16.90 16.16 3.15
N LEU A 143 15.72 15.55 3.24
CA LEU A 143 14.53 16.16 3.84
C LEU A 143 14.48 16.03 5.36
N CYS A 144 15.37 15.23 5.95
CA CYS A 144 15.42 15.03 7.39
C CYS A 144 16.07 16.25 8.08
N ASN A 145 15.44 16.72 9.15
CA ASN A 145 16.04 17.74 9.99
C ASN A 145 17.27 17.18 10.75
N GLU A 146 18.09 18.06 11.33
CA GLU A 146 19.32 17.68 12.03
C GLU A 146 19.11 16.65 13.16
N LYS A 147 17.99 16.76 13.89
CA LYS A 147 17.65 15.80 14.94
C LYS A 147 17.44 14.40 14.37
N THR A 148 16.70 14.29 13.28
CA THR A 148 16.45 13.00 12.59
C THR A 148 17.74 12.43 12.02
N GLN A 149 18.56 13.25 11.36
CA GLN A 149 19.86 12.83 10.82
C GLN A 149 20.81 12.32 11.92
N ARG A 150 20.80 12.97 13.09
CA ARG A 150 21.60 12.52 14.24
C ARG A 150 21.11 11.16 14.74
N MET A 151 19.81 10.97 14.85
CA MET A 151 19.21 9.69 15.26
C MET A 151 19.53 8.58 14.26
N LEU A 152 19.44 8.83 12.96
CA LEU A 152 19.82 7.87 11.93
C LEU A 152 21.26 7.40 12.08
N ARG A 153 22.21 8.34 12.26
CA ARG A 153 23.62 7.99 12.49
C ARG A 153 23.83 7.14 13.75
N GLN A 154 23.04 7.37 14.81
CA GLN A 154 23.10 6.55 16.03
C GLN A 154 22.61 5.13 15.76
N ILE A 155 21.48 4.99 15.05
CA ILE A 155 20.91 3.68 14.69
C ILE A 155 21.85 2.90 13.76
N GLU A 156 22.44 3.59 12.77
CA GLU A 156 23.38 2.97 11.81
C GLU A 156 24.72 2.53 12.46
N ALA A 157 25.10 3.14 13.57
CA ALA A 157 26.31 2.81 14.32
C ALA A 157 26.10 1.66 15.31
N ASP A 158 24.89 1.19 15.52
CA ASP A 158 24.52 0.17 16.48
C ASP A 158 24.02 -1.08 15.72
N GLU A 159 24.78 -2.20 15.83
CA GLU A 159 24.46 -3.44 15.12
C GLU A 159 23.19 -4.12 15.67
N ASP A 160 22.85 -3.85 16.93
CA ASP A 160 21.72 -4.48 17.63
C ASP A 160 20.54 -3.50 17.81
N ALA A 161 20.44 -2.47 16.98
CA ALA A 161 19.39 -1.47 17.06
C ALA A 161 17.99 -2.07 16.86
N VAL A 162 17.10 -1.88 17.84
CA VAL A 162 15.70 -2.36 17.81
C VAL A 162 14.73 -1.20 17.85
N SER A 163 13.71 -1.23 16.99
CA SER A 163 12.64 -0.23 16.97
C SER A 163 11.43 -0.71 17.77
N LEU A 164 11.00 0.11 18.74
CA LEU A 164 9.74 -0.08 19.46
C LEU A 164 8.74 0.99 19.04
N HIS A 165 7.66 0.60 18.38
CA HIS A 165 6.57 1.49 18.00
C HIS A 165 5.35 1.33 18.89
N VAL A 166 4.89 2.42 19.52
CA VAL A 166 3.68 2.45 20.35
C VAL A 166 2.63 3.33 19.68
N CYS A 167 1.61 2.71 19.08
CA CYS A 167 0.49 3.43 18.49
C CYS A 167 -0.34 4.13 19.57
N ARG A 168 -0.39 5.46 19.54
CA ARG A 168 -1.19 6.25 20.49
C ARG A 168 -2.16 7.19 19.76
N GLY A 169 -1.77 8.15 19.05
CA GLY A 169 -2.53 9.12 18.26
C GLY A 169 -4.06 8.92 18.24
N ASP A 170 -4.58 8.57 17.09
CA ASP A 170 -5.99 8.24 16.85
C ASP A 170 -6.48 6.99 17.61
N TYR A 171 -5.57 6.08 17.99
CA TYR A 171 -5.87 4.91 18.83
C TYR A 171 -6.34 5.28 20.25
N LEU A 172 -6.10 6.49 20.71
CA LEU A 172 -6.61 6.98 22.01
C LEU A 172 -8.05 7.52 21.92
N GLN A 173 -8.62 7.66 20.72
CA GLN A 173 -10.01 8.08 20.56
C GLN A 173 -10.96 6.97 21.06
N PRO A 174 -12.06 7.29 21.79
CA PRO A 174 -12.95 6.30 22.37
C PRO A 174 -13.55 5.30 21.38
N SER A 175 -13.79 5.73 20.13
CA SER A 175 -14.34 4.90 19.05
C SER A 175 -13.33 3.87 18.53
N VAL A 176 -12.04 4.22 18.52
CA VAL A 176 -10.95 3.35 18.06
C VAL A 176 -10.44 2.52 19.23
N TRP A 177 -10.31 3.12 20.41
CA TRP A 177 -9.84 2.46 21.63
C TRP A 177 -10.59 1.16 21.96
N ARG A 178 -11.92 1.17 21.84
CA ARG A 178 -12.75 -0.01 22.14
C ARG A 178 -12.44 -1.22 21.25
N ASN A 179 -11.98 -0.98 20.03
CA ASN A 179 -11.79 -2.03 19.03
C ASN A 179 -10.31 -2.42 18.84
N THR A 180 -9.37 -1.51 19.10
CA THR A 180 -7.95 -1.71 18.77
C THR A 180 -6.98 -1.23 19.85
N GLY A 181 -7.32 -0.21 20.61
CA GLY A 181 -6.41 0.45 21.57
C GLY A 181 -6.09 -0.33 22.83
N CYS A 182 -6.84 -1.41 23.11
CA CYS A 182 -6.63 -2.25 24.29
C CYS A 182 -5.74 -3.48 24.03
N VAL A 183 -5.26 -3.70 22.81
CA VAL A 183 -4.60 -4.96 22.43
C VAL A 183 -3.22 -5.08 23.06
N CYS A 184 -2.40 -4.02 22.99
CA CYS A 184 -1.05 -4.02 23.52
C CYS A 184 -0.92 -2.99 24.64
N GLN A 185 -0.86 -3.47 25.87
CA GLN A 185 -0.69 -2.65 27.07
C GLN A 185 0.76 -2.65 27.56
N LEU A 186 1.09 -1.81 28.54
CA LEU A 186 2.44 -1.67 29.05
C LEU A 186 3.14 -3.00 29.42
N PRO A 187 2.47 -4.00 30.04
CA PRO A 187 3.09 -5.30 30.30
C PRO A 187 3.60 -5.99 29.02
N TYR A 188 2.83 -5.95 27.93
CA TYR A 188 3.26 -6.51 26.64
C TYR A 188 4.60 -5.92 26.16
N TYR A 189 4.72 -4.60 26.20
CA TYR A 189 5.97 -3.93 25.75
C TYR A 189 7.16 -4.26 26.67
N ARG A 190 6.94 -4.32 27.99
CA ARG A 190 7.99 -4.71 28.96
C ARG A 190 8.48 -6.14 28.72
N ASP A 191 7.55 -7.07 28.49
CA ASP A 191 7.88 -8.46 28.22
C ASP A 191 8.61 -8.61 26.87
N ALA A 192 8.19 -7.86 25.83
CA ALA A 192 8.85 -7.84 24.54
C ALA A 192 10.29 -7.33 24.66
N VAL A 193 10.53 -6.22 25.38
CA VAL A 193 11.88 -5.69 25.61
C VAL A 193 12.75 -6.73 26.34
N ARG A 194 12.25 -7.29 27.46
CA ARG A 194 13.00 -8.33 28.21
C ARG A 194 13.37 -9.53 27.33
N GLN A 195 12.46 -10.03 26.50
CA GLN A 195 12.76 -11.14 25.58
C GLN A 195 13.79 -10.79 24.51
N LEU A 196 13.88 -9.53 24.09
CA LEU A 196 14.93 -9.07 23.19
C LEU A 196 16.28 -8.98 23.90
N GLU A 197 16.33 -8.41 25.11
CA GLU A 197 17.55 -8.32 25.93
C GLU A 197 18.15 -9.70 26.26
N GLU A 198 17.31 -10.74 26.37
CA GLU A 198 17.76 -12.13 26.58
C GLU A 198 18.34 -12.80 25.32
N ARG A 199 18.15 -12.20 24.13
CA ARG A 199 18.56 -12.77 22.81
C ARG A 199 19.71 -12.03 22.16
N LEU A 200 19.93 -10.79 22.54
CA LEU A 200 21.05 -9.95 22.09
C LEU A 200 22.24 -10.08 23.04
#